data_f47fce7bd596ef82661f3b5f54614dde
#
_entry.id   f47fce7bd596ef82661f3b5f54614dde
#
_cell.length_a   1.000
_cell.length_b   1.000
_cell.length_c   1.000
_cell.angle_alpha   90.00
_cell.angle_beta   90.00
_cell.angle_gamma   90.00
#
_symmetry.space_group_name_H-M   'P 1'
#
loop_
_entity.id
_entity.type
_entity.pdbx_description
1 polymer ?
#
loop_
_entity_poly.entity_id
_entity_poly.type
_entity_poly.pdbx_seq_one_letter_code
_entity_poly.pdbx_strand_id
1 'polypeptide(L)'
;MVAFVHQTVKTLTLAALLSLLLGSVSFAQTWAPTATQAIELANLPGASIVGPPNPQTAIHVVVGLKMRNLSGLQQLVQAESTPGNPLYETTITPDQFLSSYAPTSSQVQAVSDYLSSFGFTNISAEPNNLLISADGTMGAATLAFNTGFEEYILNGAQVFANSQPAQVPASLGGTVLAVLGLDNITRMVSPMQDCAGSNCVLNSLPPQGFWKAYDVGTTASGSKTPIAIFVFGSADGIESDLRVAETANGLPKVPVYVKQVGIANPTDLGGGEWQLDSQMSTGMADTVKALYIYAVTDPVDADLAVEFNRFVTDNLARAGSASFGECEYGPYLDGSMAVMDGIFLQGAAQGQTVFASTGDTGSACPVVPVDTNGVPIVGAPMVNYPASSIYAVAVGGTSLFLDSNGNYSNEIAWAAGGGGISQFEYCSYWQDSASVPSCNAGERGVPDIAMDADPYETAATIYYQCGSAGASACETQGVGGTSLSAPLALGVWARLQSTRKNKLGYASPQLYRFYQPGTSGLLSADPGYHDTIVGLDGTYSAAPGWDFTTGLGTFDVTAIRNLFVANP
;
A
#
# COMPACT_ATOMS: atom_id res chain seq x y z
N MET A 1 60.68 42.46 58.75
CA MET A 1 60.69 42.10 57.33
C MET A 1 60.32 40.60 57.15
N VAL A 2 59.27 40.11 57.83
CA VAL A 2 58.87 38.70 57.79
C VAL A 2 57.32 38.55 57.82
N ALA A 3 56.54 39.58 57.52
CA ALA A 3 55.09 39.54 57.66
C ALA A 3 54.31 39.71 56.34
N PHE A 4 54.94 39.63 55.13
CA PHE A 4 54.26 39.91 53.83
C PHE A 4 54.28 38.76 52.86
N VAL A 5 54.83 37.59 53.19
CA VAL A 5 54.92 36.45 52.24
C VAL A 5 53.83 35.37 52.47
N HIS A 6 53.02 35.45 53.54
CA HIS A 6 52.07 34.35 53.88
C HIS A 6 50.63 34.58 53.42
N GLN A 7 50.28 35.70 52.78
CA GLN A 7 48.92 35.97 52.32
C GLN A 7 48.68 35.74 50.81
N THR A 8 49.74 35.64 50.03
CA THR A 8 49.63 35.44 48.56
C THR A 8 49.54 33.98 48.11
N VAL A 9 49.83 33.00 48.97
CA VAL A 9 49.80 31.59 48.63
C VAL A 9 48.44 30.95 48.93
N LYS A 10 47.60 31.54 49.80
CA LYS A 10 46.25 30.98 50.09
C LYS A 10 45.16 31.38 49.12
N THR A 11 45.36 32.42 48.31
CA THR A 11 44.37 32.86 47.30
C THR A 11 44.52 32.16 45.95
N LEU A 12 45.68 31.62 45.65
CA LEU A 12 45.89 30.86 44.38
C LEU A 12 45.43 29.38 44.44
N THR A 13 45.37 28.79 45.64
CA THR A 13 44.89 27.41 45.83
C THR A 13 43.37 27.32 45.89
N LEU A 14 42.65 28.37 46.19
CA LEU A 14 41.16 28.33 46.19
C LEU A 14 40.56 28.60 44.82
N ALA A 15 41.26 29.28 43.90
CA ALA A 15 40.82 29.51 42.53
C ALA A 15 41.05 28.27 41.64
N ALA A 16 42.06 27.42 41.95
CA ALA A 16 42.32 26.20 41.22
C ALA A 16 41.42 25.02 41.64
N LEU A 17 40.80 25.05 42.83
CA LEU A 17 39.83 24.04 43.26
C LEU A 17 38.36 24.37 42.83
N LEU A 18 38.07 25.61 42.47
CA LEU A 18 36.71 25.97 41.99
C LEU A 18 36.52 25.77 40.49
N SER A 19 37.61 25.59 39.72
CA SER A 19 37.54 25.27 38.27
C SER A 19 37.45 23.78 37.94
N LEU A 20 37.53 22.89 38.94
CA LEU A 20 37.43 21.43 38.80
C LEU A 20 36.03 20.87 39.19
N LEU A 21 35.07 21.73 39.55
CA LEU A 21 33.70 21.35 39.92
C LEU A 21 32.63 21.83 38.91
N LEU A 22 33.04 22.30 37.72
CA LEU A 22 32.17 22.29 36.56
C LEU A 22 32.20 20.88 35.95
N GLY A 23 31.78 19.91 36.75
CA GLY A 23 31.38 18.63 36.22
C GLY A 23 30.34 18.92 35.14
N SER A 24 30.61 18.49 33.90
CA SER A 24 29.64 18.41 32.84
C SER A 24 28.38 17.81 33.44
N VAL A 25 27.35 18.63 33.64
CA VAL A 25 25.99 18.12 33.87
C VAL A 25 25.63 17.45 32.58
N SER A 26 25.92 16.17 32.49
CA SER A 26 25.43 15.32 31.45
C SER A 26 23.90 15.27 31.66
N PHE A 27 23.15 16.14 30.97
CA PHE A 27 21.74 15.99 30.91
C PHE A 27 21.53 14.64 30.25
N ALA A 28 20.94 13.69 30.97
CA ALA A 28 20.53 12.44 30.37
C ALA A 28 19.65 12.78 29.14
N GLN A 29 20.01 12.26 27.98
CA GLN A 29 19.24 12.47 26.76
C GLN A 29 17.82 12.01 27.02
N THR A 30 16.84 12.89 26.83
CA THR A 30 15.43 12.50 26.90
C THR A 30 15.00 11.97 25.55
N TRP A 31 14.27 10.87 25.57
CA TRP A 31 13.80 10.16 24.38
C TRP A 31 12.32 10.41 24.16
N ALA A 32 11.90 10.45 22.90
CA ALA A 32 10.51 10.51 22.45
C ALA A 32 10.18 9.24 21.65
N PRO A 33 8.99 8.65 21.85
CA PRO A 33 8.57 7.47 21.09
C PRO A 33 8.31 7.83 19.62
N THR A 34 8.50 6.84 18.75
CA THR A 34 8.05 6.83 17.37
C THR A 34 6.86 5.87 17.19
N ALA A 35 6.32 5.75 15.99
CA ALA A 35 5.31 4.74 15.69
C ALA A 35 5.88 3.32 15.60
N THR A 36 7.20 3.17 15.43
CA THR A 36 7.87 1.86 15.33
C THR A 36 7.91 1.17 16.68
N GLN A 37 7.19 0.06 16.81
CA GLN A 37 7.11 -0.78 18.00
C GLN A 37 8.15 -1.91 17.96
N ALA A 38 8.25 -2.70 19.03
CA ALA A 38 9.02 -3.94 19.03
C ALA A 38 8.24 -5.06 18.32
N ILE A 39 8.96 -5.91 17.60
CA ILE A 39 8.39 -7.11 16.99
C ILE A 39 8.85 -8.32 17.79
N GLU A 40 7.93 -8.93 18.55
CA GLU A 40 8.20 -10.08 19.42
C GLU A 40 7.88 -11.38 18.69
N LEU A 41 8.90 -12.03 18.10
CA LEU A 41 8.74 -13.29 17.38
C LEU A 41 8.83 -14.54 18.25
N ALA A 42 9.28 -14.42 19.49
CA ALA A 42 9.54 -15.58 20.36
C ALA A 42 8.35 -16.53 20.53
N ASN A 43 7.14 -16.05 20.26
CA ASN A 43 5.88 -16.81 20.39
C ASN A 43 5.30 -17.27 19.03
N LEU A 44 5.93 -16.93 17.90
CA LEU A 44 5.43 -17.38 16.59
C LEU A 44 5.81 -18.83 16.32
N PRO A 45 4.90 -19.65 15.76
CA PRO A 45 5.20 -21.00 15.32
C PRO A 45 6.35 -20.99 14.31
N GLY A 46 7.34 -21.88 14.50
CA GLY A 46 8.49 -21.97 13.61
C GLY A 46 9.62 -20.97 13.88
N ALA A 47 9.46 -20.06 14.83
CA ALA A 47 10.51 -19.13 15.23
C ALA A 47 11.42 -19.72 16.32
N SER A 48 12.73 -19.48 16.22
CA SER A 48 13.70 -19.75 17.26
C SER A 48 14.70 -18.60 17.39
N ILE A 49 14.97 -18.17 18.63
CA ILE A 49 15.90 -17.07 18.92
C ILE A 49 17.34 -17.56 18.66
N VAL A 50 18.11 -16.75 17.93
CA VAL A 50 19.55 -16.94 17.71
C VAL A 50 20.35 -16.11 18.71
N GLY A 51 19.93 -14.86 18.95
CA GLY A 51 20.57 -13.90 19.84
C GLY A 51 20.82 -12.57 19.14
N PRO A 52 21.58 -11.64 19.77
CA PRO A 52 21.84 -10.35 19.18
C PRO A 52 22.69 -10.47 17.91
N PRO A 53 22.39 -9.71 16.84
CA PRO A 53 23.17 -9.70 15.61
C PRO A 53 24.56 -9.08 15.81
N ASN A 54 25.44 -9.30 14.82
CA ASN A 54 26.70 -8.60 14.76
C ASN A 54 26.45 -7.09 14.61
N PRO A 55 26.97 -6.23 15.54
CA PRO A 55 26.78 -4.79 15.44
C PRO A 55 27.30 -4.13 14.15
N GLN A 56 28.18 -4.81 13.40
CA GLN A 56 28.71 -4.33 12.11
C GLN A 56 27.87 -4.79 10.91
N THR A 57 26.82 -5.58 11.12
CA THR A 57 25.88 -5.93 10.04
C THR A 57 25.27 -4.67 9.46
N ALA A 58 25.31 -4.55 8.13
CA ALA A 58 24.72 -3.42 7.42
C ALA A 58 23.19 -3.39 7.61
N ILE A 59 22.65 -2.20 7.71
CA ILE A 59 21.21 -1.94 7.77
C ILE A 59 20.88 -0.72 6.91
N HIS A 60 19.77 -0.80 6.18
CA HIS A 60 19.15 0.33 5.51
C HIS A 60 17.95 0.77 6.31
N VAL A 61 17.80 2.07 6.57
CA VAL A 61 16.65 2.61 7.30
C VAL A 61 15.97 3.71 6.50
N VAL A 62 14.65 3.79 6.63
CA VAL A 62 13.83 4.86 6.09
C VAL A 62 13.12 5.55 7.24
N VAL A 63 13.48 6.82 7.50
CA VAL A 63 12.88 7.62 8.56
C VAL A 63 11.70 8.40 8.00
N GLY A 64 10.49 8.04 8.42
CA GLY A 64 9.26 8.76 8.12
C GLY A 64 9.12 10.02 8.96
N LEU A 65 8.73 11.13 8.35
CA LEU A 65 8.59 12.42 9.01
C LEU A 65 7.12 12.87 9.10
N LYS A 66 6.80 13.57 10.18
CA LYS A 66 5.45 14.07 10.47
C LYS A 66 5.10 15.27 9.59
N MET A 67 3.95 15.24 8.95
CA MET A 67 3.37 16.42 8.29
C MET A 67 3.12 17.56 9.29
N ARG A 68 3.26 18.81 8.83
CA ARG A 68 3.07 20.01 9.68
C ARG A 68 1.61 20.31 10.00
N ASN A 69 0.69 19.97 9.10
CA ASN A 69 -0.75 20.27 9.22
C ASN A 69 -1.59 19.11 8.69
N LEU A 70 -1.48 17.96 9.34
CA LEU A 70 -2.18 16.74 8.96
C LEU A 70 -3.71 16.95 8.88
N SER A 71 -4.31 17.51 9.95
CA SER A 71 -5.76 17.74 9.99
C SER A 71 -6.25 18.71 8.92
N GLY A 72 -5.45 19.70 8.56
CA GLY A 72 -5.79 20.60 7.45
C GLY A 72 -5.77 19.92 6.09
N LEU A 73 -4.86 18.95 5.87
CA LEU A 73 -4.81 18.15 4.65
C LEU A 73 -6.01 17.19 4.57
N GLN A 74 -6.37 16.55 5.69
CA GLN A 74 -7.57 15.69 5.77
C GLN A 74 -8.85 16.47 5.44
N GLN A 75 -9.01 17.67 6.01
CA GLN A 75 -10.14 18.55 5.71
C GLN A 75 -10.15 18.99 4.24
N LEU A 76 -9.00 19.23 3.64
CA LEU A 76 -8.88 19.56 2.23
C LEU A 76 -9.38 18.39 1.36
N VAL A 77 -8.89 17.16 1.58
CA VAL A 77 -9.35 15.97 0.84
C VAL A 77 -10.86 15.79 0.96
N GLN A 78 -11.42 15.99 2.15
CA GLN A 78 -12.87 15.94 2.35
C GLN A 78 -13.59 17.04 1.52
N ALA A 79 -13.07 18.25 1.52
CA ALA A 79 -13.67 19.37 0.76
C ALA A 79 -13.59 19.14 -0.76
N GLU A 80 -12.46 18.62 -1.26
CA GLU A 80 -12.22 18.28 -2.67
C GLU A 80 -13.13 17.14 -3.16
N SER A 81 -13.59 16.28 -2.26
CA SER A 81 -14.41 15.11 -2.56
C SER A 81 -15.92 15.34 -2.30
N THR A 82 -16.31 16.47 -1.69
CA THR A 82 -17.70 16.74 -1.31
C THR A 82 -18.42 17.57 -2.37
N PRO A 83 -19.44 17.02 -3.07
CA PRO A 83 -20.24 17.79 -4.03
C PRO A 83 -20.86 19.03 -3.43
N GLY A 84 -20.80 20.15 -4.16
CA GLY A 84 -21.29 21.45 -3.69
C GLY A 84 -20.30 22.25 -2.85
N ASN A 85 -19.18 21.68 -2.43
CA ASN A 85 -18.09 22.44 -1.85
C ASN A 85 -17.36 23.25 -2.93
N PRO A 86 -16.93 24.51 -2.68
CA PRO A 86 -16.17 25.29 -3.66
C PRO A 86 -14.87 24.65 -4.16
N LEU A 87 -14.28 23.72 -3.38
CA LEU A 87 -13.08 22.97 -3.72
C LEU A 87 -13.38 21.62 -4.39
N TYR A 88 -14.65 21.27 -4.60
CA TYR A 88 -15.02 20.00 -5.23
C TYR A 88 -14.36 19.83 -6.62
N GLU A 89 -13.81 18.64 -6.89
CA GLU A 89 -13.03 18.32 -8.10
C GLU A 89 -11.77 19.21 -8.32
N THR A 90 -11.28 19.88 -7.27
CA THR A 90 -9.94 20.48 -7.29
C THR A 90 -8.91 19.52 -6.73
N THR A 91 -7.65 19.78 -6.94
CA THR A 91 -6.52 19.00 -6.37
C THR A 91 -5.33 19.93 -6.19
N ILE A 92 -4.45 19.60 -5.26
CA ILE A 92 -3.20 20.32 -5.09
C ILE A 92 -2.07 19.72 -5.95
N THR A 93 -1.02 20.49 -6.17
CA THR A 93 0.22 20.03 -6.79
C THR A 93 1.22 19.54 -5.74
N PRO A 94 2.26 18.74 -6.11
CA PRO A 94 3.35 18.41 -5.21
C PRO A 94 4.03 19.63 -4.57
N ASP A 95 4.21 20.73 -5.32
CA ASP A 95 4.79 21.98 -4.78
C ASP A 95 3.87 22.65 -3.73
N GLN A 96 2.56 22.61 -3.93
CA GLN A 96 1.58 23.10 -2.95
C GLN A 96 1.59 22.24 -1.69
N PHE A 97 1.70 20.91 -1.83
CA PHE A 97 1.89 20.02 -0.69
C PHE A 97 3.19 20.37 0.06
N LEU A 98 4.33 20.43 -0.65
CA LEU A 98 5.63 20.72 -0.07
C LEU A 98 5.62 22.03 0.74
N SER A 99 5.01 23.07 0.21
CA SER A 99 4.97 24.39 0.86
C SER A 99 4.07 24.42 2.10
N SER A 100 2.93 23.71 2.08
CA SER A 100 1.86 23.87 3.06
C SER A 100 1.81 22.77 4.13
N TYR A 101 2.20 21.54 3.78
CA TYR A 101 1.97 20.36 4.62
C TYR A 101 3.23 19.56 4.95
N ALA A 102 4.22 19.53 4.07
CA ALA A 102 5.44 18.76 4.26
C ALA A 102 6.32 19.30 5.39
N PRO A 103 7.18 18.48 6.00
CA PRO A 103 8.23 18.96 6.88
C PRO A 103 9.09 20.05 6.22
N THR A 104 9.57 21.01 7.00
CA THR A 104 10.47 22.05 6.48
C THR A 104 11.86 21.49 6.19
N SER A 105 12.60 22.14 5.28
CA SER A 105 14.00 21.76 5.02
C SER A 105 14.87 21.79 6.27
N SER A 106 14.58 22.66 7.24
CA SER A 106 15.32 22.70 8.52
C SER A 106 15.02 21.49 9.41
N GLN A 107 13.79 20.95 9.38
CA GLN A 107 13.45 19.72 10.08
C GLN A 107 14.12 18.51 9.43
N VAL A 108 14.10 18.42 8.09
CA VAL A 108 14.83 17.40 7.32
C VAL A 108 16.32 17.45 7.65
N GLN A 109 16.93 18.63 7.61
CA GLN A 109 18.36 18.79 7.91
C GLN A 109 18.71 18.35 9.34
N ALA A 110 17.87 18.69 10.33
CA ALA A 110 18.11 18.29 11.71
C ALA A 110 18.11 16.76 11.89
N VAL A 111 17.23 16.03 11.18
CA VAL A 111 17.22 14.56 11.20
C VAL A 111 18.42 14.00 10.45
N SER A 112 18.77 14.57 9.30
CA SER A 112 19.95 14.16 8.51
C SER A 112 21.26 14.35 9.30
N ASP A 113 21.43 15.49 9.97
CA ASP A 113 22.59 15.76 10.83
C ASP A 113 22.66 14.78 12.01
N TYR A 114 21.51 14.46 12.58
CA TYR A 114 21.41 13.46 13.65
C TYR A 114 21.89 12.09 13.18
N LEU A 115 21.36 11.58 12.05
CA LEU A 115 21.77 10.29 11.49
C LEU A 115 23.28 10.28 11.18
N SER A 116 23.79 11.34 10.55
CA SER A 116 25.22 11.50 10.26
C SER A 116 26.08 11.44 11.52
N SER A 117 25.61 11.98 12.65
CA SER A 117 26.35 11.98 13.91
C SER A 117 26.53 10.58 14.51
N PHE A 118 25.68 9.61 14.13
CA PHE A 118 25.80 8.19 14.49
C PHE A 118 26.50 7.34 13.43
N GLY A 119 27.04 7.97 12.37
CA GLY A 119 27.80 7.28 11.33
C GLY A 119 26.97 6.70 10.18
N PHE A 120 25.70 7.10 10.06
CA PHE A 120 24.93 6.79 8.86
C PHE A 120 25.49 7.56 7.66
N THR A 121 25.43 6.91 6.50
CA THR A 121 25.91 7.40 5.20
C THR A 121 24.81 7.33 4.16
N ASN A 122 25.06 7.80 2.94
CA ASN A 122 24.09 7.81 1.83
C ASN A 122 22.74 8.44 2.24
N ILE A 123 22.77 9.42 3.15
CA ILE A 123 21.57 10.06 3.67
C ILE A 123 20.92 10.87 2.55
N SER A 124 19.69 10.52 2.20
CA SER A 124 18.93 11.16 1.11
C SER A 124 17.49 11.43 1.54
N ALA A 125 17.03 12.65 1.38
CA ALA A 125 15.64 13.01 1.61
C ALA A 125 14.84 12.95 0.30
N GLU A 126 13.60 12.45 0.39
CA GLU A 126 12.67 12.44 -0.73
C GLU A 126 12.16 13.87 -1.07
N PRO A 127 11.76 14.12 -2.34
CA PRO A 127 11.38 15.47 -2.79
C PRO A 127 10.24 16.12 -2.00
N ASN A 128 9.33 15.33 -1.40
CA ASN A 128 8.25 15.82 -0.57
C ASN A 128 8.61 15.97 0.91
N ASN A 129 9.85 15.71 1.30
CA ASN A 129 10.34 15.77 2.67
C ASN A 129 9.65 14.79 3.66
N LEU A 130 8.91 13.79 3.18
CA LEU A 130 8.26 12.82 4.09
C LEU A 130 9.17 11.69 4.52
N LEU A 131 10.18 11.35 3.71
CA LEU A 131 11.10 10.24 3.97
C LEU A 131 12.55 10.68 3.89
N ILE A 132 13.37 10.06 4.73
CA ILE A 132 14.84 10.16 4.69
C ILE A 132 15.41 8.74 4.72
N SER A 133 16.05 8.31 3.64
CA SER A 133 16.76 7.04 3.56
C SER A 133 18.21 7.19 4.04
N ALA A 134 18.76 6.19 4.70
CA ALA A 134 20.15 6.18 5.16
C ALA A 134 20.68 4.75 5.34
N ASP A 135 21.99 4.57 5.07
CA ASP A 135 22.71 3.32 5.28
C ASP A 135 23.57 3.39 6.53
N GLY A 136 23.55 2.35 7.33
CA GLY A 136 24.33 2.28 8.57
C GLY A 136 24.68 0.87 8.97
N THR A 137 24.93 0.68 10.26
CA THR A 137 25.11 -0.63 10.88
C THR A 137 24.07 -0.84 11.98
N MET A 138 23.79 -2.09 12.34
CA MET A 138 22.88 -2.40 13.46
C MET A 138 23.34 -1.77 14.78
N GLY A 139 24.66 -1.69 15.00
CA GLY A 139 25.21 -0.99 16.15
C GLY A 139 24.92 0.52 16.14
N ALA A 140 25.02 1.18 14.98
CA ALA A 140 24.66 2.57 14.81
C ALA A 140 23.15 2.79 15.05
N ALA A 141 22.30 1.92 14.49
CA ALA A 141 20.85 1.98 14.67
C ALA A 141 20.43 1.75 16.14
N THR A 142 21.06 0.80 16.83
CA THR A 142 20.86 0.59 18.27
C THR A 142 21.06 1.87 19.09
N LEU A 143 22.12 2.62 18.80
CA LEU A 143 22.44 3.85 19.52
C LEU A 143 21.56 5.03 19.09
N ALA A 144 21.32 5.17 17.78
CA ALA A 144 20.54 6.27 17.22
C ALA A 144 19.07 6.19 17.60
N PHE A 145 18.51 4.99 17.65
CA PHE A 145 17.07 4.80 17.87
C PHE A 145 16.74 4.21 19.24
N ASN A 146 17.71 4.17 20.16
CA ASN A 146 17.56 3.67 21.54
C ASN A 146 16.78 2.33 21.58
N THR A 147 17.14 1.40 20.69
CA THR A 147 16.53 0.08 20.59
C THR A 147 17.60 -1.02 20.65
N GLY A 148 17.19 -2.27 20.73
CA GLY A 148 18.05 -3.44 20.54
C GLY A 148 17.62 -4.22 19.32
N PHE A 149 18.41 -5.24 18.94
CA PHE A 149 18.05 -6.17 17.86
C PHE A 149 18.21 -7.61 18.34
N GLU A 150 17.35 -8.48 17.82
CA GLU A 150 17.49 -9.91 17.95
C GLU A 150 17.40 -10.58 16.58
N GLU A 151 18.22 -11.62 16.38
CA GLU A 151 18.13 -12.51 15.23
C GLU A 151 17.33 -13.76 15.59
N TYR A 152 16.59 -14.23 14.59
CA TYR A 152 15.74 -15.41 14.68
C TYR A 152 15.98 -16.31 13.47
N ILE A 153 15.71 -17.61 13.63
CA ILE A 153 15.38 -18.48 12.50
C ILE A 153 13.85 -18.57 12.47
N LEU A 154 13.25 -18.13 11.38
CA LEU A 154 11.82 -18.24 11.12
C LEU A 154 11.62 -19.08 9.87
N ASN A 155 11.01 -20.27 10.02
CA ASN A 155 10.81 -21.22 8.92
C ASN A 155 12.10 -21.55 8.12
N GLY A 156 13.24 -21.60 8.80
CA GLY A 156 14.54 -21.90 8.19
C GLY A 156 15.28 -20.69 7.60
N ALA A 157 14.66 -19.52 7.52
CA ALA A 157 15.30 -18.27 7.12
C ALA A 157 15.82 -17.51 8.34
N GLN A 158 17.02 -16.90 8.20
CA GLN A 158 17.55 -16.00 9.21
C GLN A 158 16.93 -14.61 9.01
N VAL A 159 16.26 -14.12 10.05
CA VAL A 159 15.60 -12.81 10.09
C VAL A 159 16.03 -12.06 11.34
N PHE A 160 15.78 -10.75 11.36
CA PHE A 160 16.03 -9.91 12.52
C PHE A 160 14.88 -8.95 12.77
N ALA A 161 14.75 -8.49 14.01
CA ALA A 161 13.83 -7.44 14.40
C ALA A 161 14.36 -6.60 15.56
N ASN A 162 13.84 -5.39 15.70
CA ASN A 162 14.07 -4.59 16.87
C ASN A 162 13.34 -5.17 18.08
N SER A 163 14.05 -5.29 19.20
CA SER A 163 13.56 -5.90 20.44
C SER A 163 12.89 -4.90 21.41
N GLN A 164 12.93 -3.61 21.08
CA GLN A 164 12.31 -2.53 21.84
C GLN A 164 11.76 -1.48 20.87
N PRO A 165 10.68 -0.73 21.23
CA PRO A 165 10.19 0.38 20.41
C PRO A 165 11.29 1.38 20.08
N ALA A 166 11.35 1.81 18.83
CA ALA A 166 12.31 2.82 18.39
C ALA A 166 11.98 4.20 18.95
N GLN A 167 12.98 4.89 19.45
CA GLN A 167 12.87 6.23 20.01
C GLN A 167 13.89 7.18 19.37
N VAL A 168 13.58 8.46 19.37
CA VAL A 168 14.50 9.52 18.94
C VAL A 168 14.68 10.56 20.06
N PRO A 169 15.72 11.40 20.02
CA PRO A 169 15.83 12.50 20.96
C PRO A 169 14.55 13.33 21.03
N ALA A 170 14.16 13.77 22.21
CA ALA A 170 12.95 14.57 22.41
C ALA A 170 12.88 15.83 21.51
N SER A 171 14.03 16.37 21.11
CA SER A 171 14.13 17.48 20.16
C SER A 171 13.66 17.11 18.75
N LEU A 172 13.70 15.84 18.37
CA LEU A 172 13.23 15.30 17.08
C LEU A 172 11.85 14.66 17.17
N GLY A 173 11.31 14.45 18.38
CA GLY A 173 10.02 13.78 18.59
C GLY A 173 8.81 14.47 17.95
N GLY A 174 8.91 15.79 17.69
CA GLY A 174 7.90 16.54 16.93
C GLY A 174 8.04 16.41 15.40
N THR A 175 9.12 15.79 14.92
CA THR A 175 9.46 15.71 13.50
C THR A 175 9.45 14.27 12.97
N VAL A 176 10.04 13.33 13.72
CA VAL A 176 10.11 11.92 13.32
C VAL A 176 8.79 11.22 13.65
N LEU A 177 8.25 10.49 12.67
CA LEU A 177 7.04 9.69 12.78
C LEU A 177 7.38 8.24 13.13
N ALA A 178 8.18 7.60 12.30
CA ALA A 178 8.59 6.21 12.41
C ALA A 178 10.00 5.99 11.87
N VAL A 179 10.58 4.84 12.16
CA VAL A 179 11.85 4.37 11.60
C VAL A 179 11.62 2.99 11.04
N LEU A 180 11.59 2.85 9.72
CA LEU A 180 11.38 1.61 8.98
C LEU A 180 12.71 0.93 8.69
N GLY A 181 12.68 -0.38 8.43
CA GLY A 181 13.85 -1.19 8.13
C GLY A 181 14.60 -1.66 9.39
N LEU A 182 13.99 -1.56 10.57
CA LEU A 182 14.53 -2.13 11.81
C LEU A 182 14.19 -3.63 11.97
N ASP A 183 13.51 -4.19 11.00
CA ASP A 183 13.26 -5.62 10.84
C ASP A 183 13.30 -6.00 9.35
N ASN A 184 13.32 -7.29 9.06
CA ASN A 184 13.16 -7.84 7.73
C ASN A 184 12.13 -8.99 7.70
N ILE A 185 11.20 -8.96 8.64
CA ILE A 185 10.16 -9.96 8.83
C ILE A 185 8.89 -9.53 8.13
N THR A 186 8.52 -8.26 8.30
CA THR A 186 7.38 -7.63 7.66
C THR A 186 7.67 -7.51 6.17
N ARG A 187 6.90 -8.27 5.39
CA ARG A 187 7.05 -8.36 3.93
C ARG A 187 5.69 -8.55 3.29
N MET A 188 5.38 -7.71 2.35
CA MET A 188 4.18 -7.92 1.55
C MET A 188 4.35 -9.09 0.59
N VAL A 189 3.28 -9.80 0.34
CA VAL A 189 3.22 -10.93 -0.56
C VAL A 189 2.17 -10.69 -1.62
N SER A 190 2.43 -11.19 -2.84
CA SER A 190 1.46 -11.21 -3.91
C SER A 190 0.52 -12.40 -3.72
N PRO A 191 -0.79 -12.19 -3.71
CA PRO A 191 -1.76 -13.26 -3.52
C PRO A 191 -2.19 -13.97 -4.81
N MET A 192 -1.60 -13.67 -5.99
CA MET A 192 -2.00 -14.27 -7.26
C MET A 192 -2.13 -15.81 -7.14
N GLN A 193 -3.24 -16.33 -7.60
CA GLN A 193 -3.48 -17.77 -7.66
C GLN A 193 -3.46 -18.26 -9.10
N ASP A 194 -2.59 -19.24 -9.35
CA ASP A 194 -2.59 -19.99 -10.60
C ASP A 194 -3.69 -21.03 -10.59
N CYS A 195 -4.39 -21.13 -11.69
CA CYS A 195 -5.21 -22.29 -11.96
C CYS A 195 -4.30 -23.46 -12.37
N ALA A 196 -3.79 -24.22 -11.41
CA ALA A 196 -2.90 -25.35 -11.66
C ALA A 196 -3.65 -26.68 -11.78
N GLY A 197 -3.31 -27.48 -12.79
CA GLY A 197 -3.76 -28.87 -12.94
C GLY A 197 -5.09 -29.10 -13.66
N SER A 198 -5.71 -30.26 -13.41
CA SER A 198 -6.95 -30.70 -14.10
C SER A 198 -8.23 -29.97 -13.67
N ASN A 199 -8.12 -29.11 -12.66
CA ASN A 199 -9.27 -28.35 -12.14
C ASN A 199 -9.34 -26.93 -12.72
N CYS A 200 -8.42 -26.56 -13.62
CA CYS A 200 -8.48 -25.31 -14.34
C CYS A 200 -9.73 -25.23 -15.18
N VAL A 201 -10.51 -24.19 -14.99
CA VAL A 201 -11.75 -24.00 -15.71
C VAL A 201 -11.48 -23.77 -17.19
N LEU A 202 -12.37 -24.31 -17.99
CA LEU A 202 -12.41 -24.13 -19.44
C LEU A 202 -12.69 -22.67 -19.89
N ASN A 203 -12.87 -21.74 -18.93
CA ASN A 203 -13.32 -20.36 -19.13
C ASN A 203 -12.32 -19.32 -18.68
N SER A 204 -11.10 -19.32 -19.18
CA SER A 204 -10.25 -18.14 -18.97
C SER A 204 -10.62 -17.04 -19.99
N LEU A 205 -10.76 -15.81 -19.48
CA LEU A 205 -11.19 -14.65 -20.25
C LEU A 205 -10.02 -13.76 -20.66
N PRO A 206 -10.02 -13.29 -21.92
CA PRO A 206 -9.26 -12.09 -22.26
C PRO A 206 -9.93 -10.83 -21.67
N PRO A 207 -9.25 -9.67 -21.67
CA PRO A 207 -9.83 -8.42 -21.14
C PRO A 207 -11.22 -8.07 -21.69
N GLN A 208 -11.49 -8.36 -22.97
CA GLN A 208 -12.80 -8.11 -23.60
C GLN A 208 -13.92 -8.99 -23.03
N GLY A 209 -13.58 -10.14 -22.46
CA GLY A 209 -14.53 -10.98 -21.72
C GLY A 209 -15.06 -10.24 -20.49
N PHE A 210 -14.15 -9.61 -19.75
CA PHE A 210 -14.51 -8.77 -18.59
C PHE A 210 -15.28 -7.51 -18.99
N TRP A 211 -15.00 -6.90 -20.16
CA TRP A 211 -15.84 -5.78 -20.65
C TRP A 211 -17.30 -6.16 -20.77
N LYS A 212 -17.54 -7.37 -21.23
CA LYS A 212 -18.88 -7.89 -21.44
C LYS A 212 -19.52 -8.29 -20.11
N ALA A 213 -18.76 -8.94 -19.25
CA ALA A 213 -19.21 -9.34 -17.92
C ALA A 213 -19.61 -8.14 -17.05
N TYR A 214 -18.83 -7.06 -17.09
CA TYR A 214 -19.06 -5.85 -16.26
C TYR A 214 -19.72 -4.69 -17.01
N ASP A 215 -20.48 -4.99 -18.07
CA ASP A 215 -21.32 -4.02 -18.78
C ASP A 215 -20.60 -2.75 -19.22
N VAL A 216 -19.36 -2.86 -19.74
CA VAL A 216 -18.61 -1.71 -20.25
C VAL A 216 -19.38 -0.96 -21.34
N GLY A 217 -20.12 -1.70 -22.20
CA GLY A 217 -20.98 -1.15 -23.23
C GLY A 217 -20.25 -0.17 -24.16
N THR A 218 -20.76 1.07 -24.23
CA THR A 218 -20.19 2.15 -25.02
C THR A 218 -19.31 3.11 -24.19
N THR A 219 -18.93 2.73 -22.98
CA THR A 219 -18.05 3.54 -22.13
C THR A 219 -16.71 3.75 -22.82
N ALA A 220 -16.28 4.99 -22.91
CA ALA A 220 -15.01 5.34 -23.56
C ALA A 220 -13.83 4.63 -22.92
N SER A 221 -12.75 4.42 -23.69
CA SER A 221 -11.50 3.88 -23.17
C SER A 221 -10.81 4.80 -22.18
N GLY A 222 -9.86 4.23 -21.43
CA GLY A 222 -8.99 4.95 -20.51
C GLY A 222 -7.92 5.85 -21.15
N SER A 223 -7.96 6.06 -22.48
CA SER A 223 -6.92 6.68 -23.30
C SER A 223 -6.43 8.07 -22.85
N LYS A 224 -7.15 8.76 -21.98
CA LYS A 224 -6.75 10.07 -21.43
C LYS A 224 -6.13 9.98 -20.05
N THR A 225 -6.20 8.81 -19.42
CA THR A 225 -5.80 8.61 -18.02
C THR A 225 -4.50 7.81 -17.96
N PRO A 226 -3.42 8.36 -17.39
CA PRO A 226 -2.23 7.57 -17.07
C PRO A 226 -2.48 6.78 -15.78
N ILE A 227 -2.03 5.52 -15.77
CA ILE A 227 -2.11 4.62 -14.61
C ILE A 227 -0.74 4.09 -14.21
N ALA A 228 -0.66 3.46 -13.06
CA ALA A 228 0.55 2.82 -12.55
C ALA A 228 0.28 1.39 -12.07
N ILE A 229 1.33 0.58 -12.00
CA ILE A 229 1.40 -0.65 -11.21
C ILE A 229 2.63 -0.58 -10.31
N PHE A 230 2.55 -1.22 -9.16
CA PHE A 230 3.63 -1.33 -8.19
C PHE A 230 4.22 -2.73 -8.25
N VAL A 231 5.55 -2.83 -8.22
CA VAL A 231 6.29 -4.05 -8.55
C VAL A 231 7.48 -4.18 -7.62
N PHE A 232 7.71 -5.34 -7.05
CA PHE A 232 8.94 -5.65 -6.37
C PHE A 232 9.72 -6.76 -7.10
N GLY A 233 11.04 -6.71 -7.06
CA GLY A 233 11.90 -7.57 -7.86
C GLY A 233 12.12 -7.02 -9.27
N SER A 234 12.20 -7.91 -10.26
CA SER A 234 12.48 -7.53 -11.64
C SER A 234 11.25 -7.02 -12.39
N ALA A 235 11.40 -5.88 -13.04
CA ALA A 235 10.43 -5.39 -14.02
C ALA A 235 10.71 -5.89 -15.45
N ASP A 236 11.75 -6.71 -15.64
CA ASP A 236 12.11 -7.25 -16.94
C ASP A 236 11.04 -8.19 -17.50
N GLY A 237 10.78 -8.11 -18.78
CA GLY A 237 9.75 -8.96 -19.41
C GLY A 237 8.33 -8.38 -19.41
N ILE A 238 7.95 -7.55 -18.43
CA ILE A 238 6.57 -7.02 -18.30
C ILE A 238 6.13 -6.34 -19.60
N GLU A 239 6.93 -5.42 -20.14
CA GLU A 239 6.57 -4.72 -21.38
C GLU A 239 6.50 -5.69 -22.58
N SER A 240 7.46 -6.61 -22.73
CA SER A 240 7.47 -7.55 -23.85
C SER A 240 6.24 -8.45 -23.83
N ASP A 241 5.86 -8.96 -22.68
CA ASP A 241 4.70 -9.81 -22.49
C ASP A 241 3.39 -9.05 -22.71
N LEU A 242 3.32 -7.78 -22.23
CA LEU A 242 2.20 -6.90 -22.55
C LEU A 242 2.05 -6.67 -24.07
N ARG A 243 3.16 -6.51 -24.84
CA ARG A 243 3.10 -6.37 -26.32
C ARG A 243 2.47 -7.60 -26.98
N VAL A 244 2.73 -8.79 -26.43
CA VAL A 244 2.13 -10.04 -26.92
C VAL A 244 0.64 -10.06 -26.57
N ALA A 245 0.26 -9.76 -25.34
CA ALA A 245 -1.14 -9.70 -24.90
C ALA A 245 -1.96 -8.70 -25.73
N GLU A 246 -1.45 -7.48 -25.95
CA GLU A 246 -2.09 -6.47 -26.79
C GLU A 246 -2.32 -6.98 -28.21
N THR A 247 -1.32 -7.63 -28.82
CA THR A 247 -1.42 -8.19 -30.18
C THR A 247 -2.44 -9.33 -30.25
N ALA A 248 -2.38 -10.26 -29.28
CA ALA A 248 -3.25 -11.42 -29.24
C ALA A 248 -4.73 -11.03 -29.04
N ASN A 249 -4.97 -9.99 -28.27
CA ASN A 249 -6.31 -9.49 -27.97
C ASN A 249 -6.76 -8.33 -28.89
N GLY A 250 -5.94 -7.91 -29.87
CA GLY A 250 -6.27 -6.81 -30.76
C GLY A 250 -6.42 -5.46 -30.06
N LEU A 251 -5.71 -5.27 -28.96
CA LEU A 251 -5.70 -4.04 -28.17
C LEU A 251 -4.66 -3.03 -28.67
N PRO A 252 -4.86 -1.72 -28.46
CA PRO A 252 -3.88 -0.71 -28.80
C PRO A 252 -2.60 -0.85 -27.95
N LYS A 253 -1.45 -0.52 -28.54
CA LYS A 253 -0.18 -0.44 -27.79
C LYS A 253 -0.20 0.72 -26.80
N VAL A 254 0.06 0.41 -25.53
CA VAL A 254 0.14 1.37 -24.44
C VAL A 254 1.59 1.83 -24.25
N PRO A 255 1.87 3.15 -24.15
CA PRO A 255 3.19 3.62 -23.73
C PRO A 255 3.53 3.13 -22.32
N VAL A 256 4.69 2.47 -22.15
CA VAL A 256 5.17 1.93 -20.87
C VAL A 256 6.42 2.67 -20.41
N TYR A 257 6.49 3.01 -19.12
CA TYR A 257 7.62 3.68 -18.50
C TYR A 257 7.97 3.03 -17.17
N VAL A 258 9.12 2.36 -17.10
CA VAL A 258 9.65 1.81 -15.85
C VAL A 258 10.29 2.92 -15.02
N LYS A 259 9.93 2.97 -13.76
CA LYS A 259 10.42 3.87 -12.71
C LYS A 259 11.14 3.04 -11.65
N GLN A 260 12.43 2.78 -11.87
CA GLN A 260 13.22 2.09 -10.85
C GLN A 260 13.37 2.96 -9.61
N VAL A 261 13.02 2.41 -8.45
CA VAL A 261 13.18 2.99 -7.11
C VAL A 261 14.24 2.16 -6.37
N GLY A 262 15.31 2.79 -5.93
CA GLY A 262 16.45 2.08 -5.35
C GLY A 262 17.27 1.29 -6.40
N ILE A 263 17.78 0.15 -5.99
CA ILE A 263 18.62 -0.73 -6.84
C ILE A 263 17.72 -1.72 -7.59
N ALA A 264 18.00 -1.94 -8.87
CA ALA A 264 17.27 -2.94 -9.65
C ALA A 264 17.58 -4.36 -9.17
N ASN A 265 16.55 -5.16 -8.94
CA ASN A 265 16.68 -6.58 -8.65
C ASN A 265 16.43 -7.38 -9.95
N PRO A 266 17.37 -8.24 -10.39
CA PRO A 266 17.16 -9.04 -11.61
C PRO A 266 16.26 -10.27 -11.38
N THR A 267 15.87 -10.56 -10.13
CA THR A 267 15.05 -11.71 -9.80
C THR A 267 13.57 -11.39 -10.00
N ASP A 268 12.87 -12.20 -10.76
CA ASP A 268 11.42 -12.17 -10.83
C ASP A 268 10.85 -12.72 -9.50
N LEU A 269 10.35 -11.82 -8.67
CA LEU A 269 9.70 -12.17 -7.39
C LEU A 269 8.16 -12.26 -7.53
N GLY A 270 7.61 -11.83 -8.65
CA GLY A 270 6.16 -11.81 -8.90
C GLY A 270 5.63 -13.07 -9.56
N GLY A 271 6.48 -13.81 -10.31
CA GLY A 271 6.07 -15.09 -10.91
C GLY A 271 4.86 -15.00 -11.85
N GLY A 272 4.67 -13.88 -12.56
CA GLY A 272 3.50 -13.63 -13.42
C GLY A 272 2.53 -12.55 -12.92
N GLU A 273 2.63 -12.17 -11.65
CA GLU A 273 1.80 -11.13 -11.03
C GLU A 273 1.85 -9.80 -11.81
N TRP A 274 3.05 -9.36 -12.16
CA TRP A 274 3.22 -8.08 -12.85
C TRP A 274 2.70 -8.09 -14.28
N GLN A 275 2.66 -9.27 -14.91
CA GLN A 275 1.99 -9.49 -16.18
C GLN A 275 0.47 -9.42 -16.02
N LEU A 276 -0.08 -10.02 -14.98
CA LEU A 276 -1.50 -9.92 -14.62
C LEU A 276 -1.89 -8.44 -14.46
N ASP A 277 -1.18 -7.71 -13.60
CA ASP A 277 -1.44 -6.30 -13.34
C ASP A 277 -1.41 -5.44 -14.60
N SER A 278 -0.33 -5.57 -15.39
CA SER A 278 -0.13 -4.76 -16.59
C SER A 278 -1.16 -5.09 -17.69
N GLN A 279 -1.46 -6.38 -17.91
CA GLN A 279 -2.35 -6.82 -18.98
C GLN A 279 -3.81 -6.59 -18.63
N MET A 280 -4.22 -6.81 -17.37
CA MET A 280 -5.62 -6.66 -16.99
C MET A 280 -6.00 -5.21 -16.72
N SER A 281 -5.12 -4.39 -16.13
CA SER A 281 -5.44 -2.97 -15.93
C SER A 281 -5.54 -2.21 -17.27
N THR A 282 -4.56 -2.40 -18.17
CA THR A 282 -4.56 -1.74 -19.48
C THR A 282 -5.62 -2.32 -20.39
N GLY A 283 -5.83 -3.66 -20.35
CA GLY A 283 -6.82 -4.37 -21.13
C GLY A 283 -8.25 -4.02 -20.73
N MET A 284 -8.57 -3.99 -19.43
CA MET A 284 -9.89 -3.55 -18.94
C MET A 284 -10.17 -2.09 -19.32
N ALA A 285 -9.14 -1.24 -19.32
CA ALA A 285 -9.25 0.13 -19.79
C ALA A 285 -9.37 0.27 -21.32
N ASP A 286 -9.22 -0.81 -22.12
CA ASP A 286 -9.02 -0.86 -23.57
C ASP A 286 -7.68 -0.24 -24.00
N THR A 287 -7.34 0.91 -23.48
CA THR A 287 -6.04 1.57 -23.56
C THR A 287 -5.97 2.66 -22.50
N VAL A 288 -4.77 3.06 -22.15
CA VAL A 288 -4.49 4.17 -21.23
C VAL A 288 -3.52 5.17 -21.86
N LYS A 289 -3.44 6.37 -21.32
CA LYS A 289 -2.51 7.38 -21.82
C LYS A 289 -1.05 6.94 -21.66
N ALA A 290 -0.74 6.27 -20.56
CA ALA A 290 0.55 5.65 -20.26
C ALA A 290 0.37 4.67 -19.08
N LEU A 291 1.18 3.63 -19.06
CA LEU A 291 1.40 2.76 -17.91
C LEU A 291 2.77 3.09 -17.32
N TYR A 292 2.80 3.46 -16.03
CA TYR A 292 4.02 3.62 -15.26
C TYR A 292 4.21 2.39 -14.38
N ILE A 293 5.37 1.76 -14.44
CA ILE A 293 5.75 0.62 -13.61
C ILE A 293 6.73 1.15 -12.58
N TYR A 294 6.28 1.31 -11.34
CA TYR A 294 7.18 1.60 -10.22
C TYR A 294 7.75 0.27 -9.75
N ALA A 295 9.07 0.19 -9.54
CA ALA A 295 9.72 -1.06 -9.19
C ALA A 295 10.76 -0.85 -8.09
N VAL A 296 10.63 -1.63 -7.00
CA VAL A 296 11.58 -1.68 -5.88
C VAL A 296 12.35 -3.00 -5.84
N THR A 297 13.41 -3.03 -5.04
CA THR A 297 14.30 -4.19 -4.91
C THR A 297 13.60 -5.38 -4.28
N ASP A 298 12.95 -5.17 -3.14
CA ASP A 298 12.38 -6.20 -2.27
C ASP A 298 11.01 -5.78 -1.72
N PRO A 299 10.14 -6.73 -1.32
CA PRO A 299 8.82 -6.44 -0.76
C PRO A 299 8.86 -6.05 0.73
N VAL A 300 9.94 -5.47 1.22
CA VAL A 300 10.01 -4.97 2.60
C VAL A 300 9.35 -3.60 2.70
N ASP A 301 8.70 -3.32 3.81
CA ASP A 301 7.90 -2.12 4.01
C ASP A 301 8.66 -0.82 3.83
N ALA A 302 9.94 -0.80 4.18
CA ALA A 302 10.80 0.36 3.95
C ALA A 302 10.94 0.71 2.46
N ASP A 303 11.15 -0.30 1.59
CA ASP A 303 11.28 -0.13 0.14
C ASP A 303 9.93 0.27 -0.48
N LEU A 304 8.84 -0.40 -0.07
CA LEU A 304 7.49 -0.11 -0.57
C LEU A 304 7.00 1.29 -0.17
N ALA A 305 7.35 1.77 1.03
CA ALA A 305 7.06 3.15 1.43
C ALA A 305 7.74 4.16 0.49
N VAL A 306 8.98 3.90 0.07
CA VAL A 306 9.70 4.76 -0.91
C VAL A 306 9.07 4.65 -2.29
N GLU A 307 8.61 3.46 -2.70
CA GLU A 307 7.91 3.24 -3.97
C GLU A 307 6.61 4.04 -4.07
N PHE A 308 5.72 3.89 -3.08
CA PHE A 308 4.48 4.67 -3.03
C PHE A 308 4.75 6.17 -2.94
N ASN A 309 5.77 6.55 -2.18
CA ASN A 309 6.18 7.95 -2.10
C ASN A 309 6.65 8.49 -3.45
N ARG A 310 7.36 7.69 -4.25
CA ARG A 310 7.80 8.06 -5.59
C ARG A 310 6.62 8.24 -6.55
N PHE A 311 5.63 7.34 -6.51
CA PHE A 311 4.39 7.48 -7.28
C PHE A 311 3.67 8.80 -6.97
N VAL A 312 3.54 9.12 -5.67
CA VAL A 312 2.85 10.32 -5.23
C VAL A 312 3.63 11.59 -5.60
N THR A 313 4.94 11.60 -5.40
CA THR A 313 5.78 12.78 -5.70
C THR A 313 5.95 13.03 -7.19
N ASP A 314 6.10 11.98 -8.00
CA ASP A 314 6.16 12.10 -9.46
C ASP A 314 4.83 12.64 -10.04
N ASN A 315 3.69 12.33 -9.43
CA ASN A 315 2.34 12.74 -9.85
C ASN A 315 2.08 12.52 -11.35
N LEU A 316 2.62 11.44 -11.90
CA LEU A 316 2.55 11.11 -13.33
C LEU A 316 1.32 10.28 -13.68
N ALA A 317 0.82 9.48 -12.76
CA ALA A 317 -0.38 8.66 -12.92
C ALA A 317 -1.49 9.10 -11.97
N ARG A 318 -2.76 8.83 -12.35
CA ARG A 318 -3.94 9.20 -11.57
C ARG A 318 -4.37 8.11 -10.60
N ALA A 319 -4.02 6.87 -10.90
CA ALA A 319 -4.25 5.76 -10.01
C ALA A 319 -3.21 4.66 -10.26
N GLY A 320 -3.02 3.78 -9.28
CA GLY A 320 -2.15 2.63 -9.37
C GLY A 320 -2.79 1.38 -8.76
N SER A 321 -2.34 0.18 -9.17
CA SER A 321 -2.71 -1.10 -8.58
C SER A 321 -1.57 -1.67 -7.75
N ALA A 322 -1.87 -2.08 -6.52
CA ALA A 322 -1.01 -2.82 -5.63
C ALA A 322 -1.63 -4.20 -5.37
N SER A 323 -1.18 -5.19 -6.16
CA SER A 323 -1.63 -6.58 -6.04
C SER A 323 -0.77 -7.35 -5.05
N PHE A 324 -0.57 -6.77 -3.89
CA PHE A 324 0.18 -7.35 -2.78
C PHE A 324 -0.28 -6.74 -1.45
N GLY A 325 0.02 -7.44 -0.36
CA GLY A 325 -0.28 -6.97 0.97
C GLY A 325 0.22 -7.93 2.03
N GLU A 326 0.04 -7.55 3.28
CA GLU A 326 0.28 -8.38 4.44
C GLU A 326 -0.73 -8.07 5.55
N CYS A 327 -0.79 -8.90 6.60
CA CYS A 327 -1.61 -8.60 7.77
C CYS A 327 -1.30 -7.22 8.32
N GLU A 328 -2.33 -6.40 8.53
CA GLU A 328 -2.18 -5.01 9.00
C GLU A 328 -1.41 -4.86 10.33
N TYR A 329 -1.29 -5.94 11.09
CA TYR A 329 -0.55 -5.97 12.34
C TYR A 329 0.97 -5.75 12.15
N GLY A 330 1.56 -6.29 11.06
CA GLY A 330 2.96 -6.06 10.70
C GLY A 330 3.25 -4.57 10.48
N PRO A 331 2.61 -3.93 9.49
CA PRO A 331 2.74 -2.50 9.20
C PRO A 331 2.38 -1.58 10.36
N TYR A 332 1.47 -1.99 11.24
CA TYR A 332 1.21 -1.27 12.49
C TYR A 332 2.40 -1.32 13.45
N LEU A 333 3.03 -2.49 13.61
CA LEU A 333 4.15 -2.66 14.54
C LEU A 333 5.43 -1.97 14.05
N ASP A 334 5.80 -2.13 12.78
CA ASP A 334 7.02 -1.51 12.26
C ASP A 334 6.87 -0.01 11.98
N GLY A 335 5.61 0.49 11.98
CA GLY A 335 5.26 1.89 11.78
C GLY A 335 5.07 2.28 10.32
N SER A 336 5.18 1.34 9.36
CA SER A 336 5.00 1.59 7.93
C SER A 336 3.57 2.00 7.59
N MET A 337 2.56 1.44 8.27
CA MET A 337 1.16 1.88 8.15
C MET A 337 1.03 3.39 8.32
N ALA A 338 1.53 3.94 9.42
CA ALA A 338 1.44 5.37 9.68
C ALA A 338 2.18 6.24 8.64
N VAL A 339 3.30 5.72 8.10
CA VAL A 339 4.09 6.40 7.07
C VAL A 339 3.37 6.38 5.73
N MET A 340 2.91 5.20 5.29
CA MET A 340 2.26 5.02 3.98
C MET A 340 0.90 5.73 3.95
N ASP A 341 0.13 5.76 5.05
CA ASP A 341 -1.12 6.54 5.14
C ASP A 341 -0.88 8.04 4.94
N GLY A 342 0.21 8.56 5.46
CA GLY A 342 0.62 9.92 5.18
C GLY A 342 0.90 10.14 3.69
N ILE A 343 1.59 9.20 3.05
CA ILE A 343 1.88 9.24 1.61
C ILE A 343 0.59 9.15 0.79
N PHE A 344 -0.31 8.22 1.10
CA PHE A 344 -1.59 8.06 0.41
C PHE A 344 -2.51 9.27 0.62
N LEU A 345 -2.49 9.90 1.79
CA LEU A 345 -3.22 11.15 2.04
C LEU A 345 -2.71 12.29 1.16
N GLN A 346 -1.38 12.41 0.95
CA GLN A 346 -0.84 13.34 -0.04
C GLN A 346 -1.36 13.00 -1.44
N GLY A 347 -1.32 11.72 -1.82
CA GLY A 347 -1.85 11.22 -3.10
C GLY A 347 -3.33 11.60 -3.28
N ALA A 348 -4.16 11.36 -2.26
CA ALA A 348 -5.58 11.71 -2.27
C ALA A 348 -5.81 13.21 -2.52
N ALA A 349 -5.07 14.09 -1.85
CA ALA A 349 -5.13 15.54 -2.07
C ALA A 349 -4.65 15.95 -3.48
N GLN A 350 -3.78 15.15 -4.11
CA GLN A 350 -3.33 15.33 -5.50
C GLN A 350 -4.27 14.67 -6.52
N GLY A 351 -5.36 14.03 -6.04
CA GLY A 351 -6.32 13.29 -6.87
C GLY A 351 -5.79 11.97 -7.40
N GLN A 352 -4.86 11.35 -6.69
CA GLN A 352 -4.33 10.02 -6.97
C GLN A 352 -4.97 8.97 -6.06
N THR A 353 -5.02 7.72 -6.52
CA THR A 353 -5.62 6.59 -5.78
C THR A 353 -4.75 5.35 -5.93
N VAL A 354 -4.60 4.57 -4.87
CA VAL A 354 -4.09 3.20 -4.91
C VAL A 354 -5.29 2.25 -4.78
N PHE A 355 -5.42 1.31 -5.70
CA PHE A 355 -6.31 0.16 -5.62
C PHE A 355 -5.50 -1.01 -5.09
N ALA A 356 -5.88 -1.55 -3.95
CA ALA A 356 -5.13 -2.59 -3.26
C ALA A 356 -5.94 -3.86 -3.11
N SER A 357 -5.34 -4.99 -3.45
CA SER A 357 -5.94 -6.33 -3.25
C SER A 357 -6.11 -6.64 -1.75
N THR A 358 -7.23 -7.27 -1.38
CA THR A 358 -7.52 -7.57 0.03
C THR A 358 -6.92 -8.88 0.52
N GLY A 359 -6.27 -9.65 -0.36
CA GLY A 359 -5.67 -10.95 -0.05
C GLY A 359 -6.57 -12.15 -0.36
N ASP A 360 -5.97 -13.35 -0.32
CA ASP A 360 -6.55 -14.59 -0.83
C ASP A 360 -6.63 -15.70 0.24
N THR A 361 -6.83 -15.31 1.49
CA THR A 361 -6.94 -16.24 2.62
C THR A 361 -8.23 -16.05 3.43
N GLY A 362 -9.24 -15.46 2.79
CA GLY A 362 -10.52 -15.13 3.42
C GLY A 362 -10.36 -14.02 4.47
N SER A 363 -11.27 -14.02 5.45
CA SER A 363 -11.31 -13.02 6.54
C SER A 363 -10.12 -13.06 7.51
N ALA A 364 -9.18 -13.98 7.34
CA ALA A 364 -8.01 -14.12 8.21
C ALA A 364 -6.74 -14.07 7.37
N CYS A 365 -5.96 -13.02 7.53
CA CYS A 365 -4.68 -12.91 6.83
C CYS A 365 -3.59 -13.82 7.42
N PRO A 366 -2.57 -14.21 6.65
CA PRO A 366 -1.46 -15.01 7.15
C PRO A 366 -0.60 -14.22 8.14
N VAL A 367 -0.49 -14.69 9.38
CA VAL A 367 0.49 -14.18 10.37
C VAL A 367 1.92 -14.66 10.06
N VAL A 368 2.03 -15.76 9.30
CA VAL A 368 3.27 -16.21 8.67
C VAL A 368 2.92 -16.47 7.20
N PRO A 369 3.58 -15.80 6.26
CA PRO A 369 3.20 -15.86 4.83
C PRO A 369 3.16 -17.29 4.29
N VAL A 370 4.15 -18.12 4.64
CA VAL A 370 4.19 -19.55 4.29
C VAL A 370 4.92 -20.35 5.37
N ASP A 371 4.43 -21.53 5.67
CA ASP A 371 5.14 -22.51 6.50
C ASP A 371 6.21 -23.26 5.69
N THR A 372 6.90 -24.24 6.33
CA THR A 372 7.90 -25.08 5.66
C THR A 372 7.34 -25.94 4.51
N ASN A 373 6.02 -26.04 4.36
CA ASN A 373 5.34 -26.78 3.30
C ASN A 373 4.73 -25.83 2.24
N GLY A 374 4.99 -24.53 2.35
CA GLY A 374 4.41 -23.51 1.45
C GLY A 374 2.96 -23.15 1.75
N VAL A 375 2.46 -23.44 2.95
CA VAL A 375 1.07 -23.15 3.36
C VAL A 375 1.05 -21.94 4.29
N PRO A 376 0.19 -20.93 4.03
CA PRO A 376 0.02 -19.80 4.93
C PRO A 376 -0.48 -20.21 6.32
N ILE A 377 0.10 -19.65 7.38
CA ILE A 377 -0.40 -19.83 8.75
C ILE A 377 -1.33 -18.66 9.04
N VAL A 378 -2.64 -18.92 9.00
CA VAL A 378 -3.69 -17.92 9.26
C VAL A 378 -3.95 -17.79 10.76
N GLY A 379 -4.13 -16.55 11.20
CA GLY A 379 -4.47 -16.20 12.59
C GLY A 379 -5.96 -15.98 12.83
N ALA A 380 -6.27 -15.10 13.78
CA ALA A 380 -7.62 -14.56 13.98
C ALA A 380 -8.04 -13.70 12.77
N PRO A 381 -9.36 -13.45 12.59
CA PRO A 381 -9.82 -12.53 11.55
C PRO A 381 -9.12 -11.18 11.63
N MET A 382 -8.50 -10.78 10.53
CA MET A 382 -7.74 -9.54 10.38
C MET A 382 -7.61 -9.22 8.89
N VAL A 383 -7.65 -7.94 8.54
CA VAL A 383 -7.54 -7.48 7.15
C VAL A 383 -6.09 -7.26 6.74
N ASN A 384 -5.85 -7.16 5.43
CA ASN A 384 -4.55 -6.87 4.86
C ASN A 384 -4.33 -5.36 4.70
N TYR A 385 -3.08 -4.93 4.85
CA TYR A 385 -2.57 -3.62 4.45
C TYR A 385 -1.77 -3.78 3.13
N PRO A 386 -1.85 -2.85 2.14
CA PRO A 386 -2.41 -1.51 2.21
C PRO A 386 -3.92 -1.39 1.95
N ALA A 387 -4.64 -2.50 1.73
CA ALA A 387 -6.09 -2.46 1.51
C ALA A 387 -6.86 -1.84 2.71
N SER A 388 -6.41 -2.04 3.95
CA SER A 388 -7.04 -1.43 5.12
C SER A 388 -6.79 0.07 5.25
N SER A 389 -5.82 0.67 4.52
CA SER A 389 -5.63 2.12 4.55
C SER A 389 -6.90 2.87 4.17
N ILE A 390 -7.25 3.89 4.96
CA ILE A 390 -8.40 4.75 4.64
C ILE A 390 -8.18 5.60 3.38
N TYR A 391 -6.94 5.68 2.87
CA TYR A 391 -6.58 6.44 1.67
C TYR A 391 -6.27 5.55 0.47
N ALA A 392 -6.55 4.24 0.55
CA ALA A 392 -6.56 3.31 -0.56
C ALA A 392 -8.00 2.84 -0.85
N VAL A 393 -8.23 2.27 -2.02
CA VAL A 393 -9.43 1.51 -2.35
C VAL A 393 -9.13 0.03 -2.13
N ALA A 394 -9.81 -0.59 -1.19
CA ALA A 394 -9.74 -2.03 -0.95
C ALA A 394 -10.58 -2.77 -1.99
N VAL A 395 -9.96 -3.69 -2.74
CA VAL A 395 -10.64 -4.48 -3.77
C VAL A 395 -10.67 -5.95 -3.37
N GLY A 396 -11.87 -6.42 -3.01
CA GLY A 396 -12.16 -7.81 -2.66
C GLY A 396 -12.40 -8.70 -3.88
N GLY A 397 -12.77 -9.94 -3.64
CA GLY A 397 -12.93 -10.97 -4.66
C GLY A 397 -14.32 -11.57 -4.76
N THR A 398 -14.75 -11.85 -5.99
CA THR A 398 -15.95 -12.62 -6.30
C THR A 398 -15.62 -13.84 -7.16
N SER A 399 -16.52 -14.84 -7.14
CA SER A 399 -16.58 -15.88 -8.16
C SER A 399 -17.62 -15.43 -9.19
N LEU A 400 -17.18 -15.14 -10.42
CA LEU A 400 -17.99 -14.61 -11.51
C LEU A 400 -18.60 -15.74 -12.31
N PHE A 401 -19.91 -15.71 -12.54
CA PHE A 401 -20.65 -16.64 -13.40
C PHE A 401 -21.21 -15.94 -14.63
N LEU A 402 -21.01 -16.52 -15.78
CA LEU A 402 -21.43 -15.99 -17.07
C LEU A 402 -22.56 -16.82 -17.68
N ASP A 403 -23.44 -16.18 -18.45
CA ASP A 403 -24.41 -16.87 -19.28
C ASP A 403 -23.75 -17.55 -20.51
N SER A 404 -24.48 -18.34 -21.26
CA SER A 404 -23.99 -19.04 -22.47
C SER A 404 -23.47 -18.09 -23.57
N ASN A 405 -23.74 -16.80 -23.47
CA ASN A 405 -23.28 -15.78 -24.38
C ASN A 405 -22.07 -15.00 -23.81
N GLY A 406 -21.63 -15.34 -22.60
CA GLY A 406 -20.55 -14.64 -21.90
C GLY A 406 -20.95 -13.29 -21.32
N ASN A 407 -22.23 -13.03 -21.06
CA ASN A 407 -22.68 -11.88 -20.32
C ASN A 407 -22.70 -12.22 -18.83
N TYR A 408 -22.70 -11.19 -17.98
CA TYR A 408 -22.93 -11.32 -16.55
C TYR A 408 -24.19 -12.14 -16.26
N SER A 409 -24.08 -13.12 -15.38
CA SER A 409 -25.21 -13.90 -14.88
C SER A 409 -25.44 -13.63 -13.40
N ASN A 410 -24.43 -13.86 -12.59
CA ASN A 410 -24.40 -13.58 -11.15
C ASN A 410 -22.97 -13.65 -10.63
N GLU A 411 -22.78 -13.18 -9.42
CA GLU A 411 -21.55 -13.36 -8.63
C GLU A 411 -21.88 -13.86 -7.23
N ILE A 412 -20.93 -14.57 -6.63
CA ILE A 412 -20.92 -14.91 -5.22
C ILE A 412 -19.63 -14.42 -4.59
N ALA A 413 -19.63 -14.07 -3.31
CA ALA A 413 -18.40 -13.70 -2.62
C ALA A 413 -17.41 -14.87 -2.67
N TRP A 414 -16.21 -14.61 -3.14
CA TRP A 414 -15.16 -15.62 -3.20
C TRP A 414 -14.68 -15.97 -1.80
N ALA A 415 -14.70 -17.27 -1.46
CA ALA A 415 -14.39 -17.71 -0.10
C ALA A 415 -12.95 -17.42 0.36
N ALA A 416 -12.03 -17.22 -0.58
CA ALA A 416 -10.66 -16.83 -0.28
C ALA A 416 -10.44 -15.31 -0.34
N GLY A 417 -11.40 -14.50 -0.82
CA GLY A 417 -11.29 -13.05 -0.84
C GLY A 417 -11.19 -12.46 0.57
N GLY A 418 -10.22 -11.57 0.80
CA GLY A 418 -10.03 -10.92 2.09
C GLY A 418 -11.12 -9.90 2.40
N GLY A 419 -11.57 -9.85 3.65
CA GLY A 419 -12.57 -8.89 4.11
C GLY A 419 -12.69 -8.86 5.63
N GLY A 420 -13.36 -7.83 6.15
CA GLY A 420 -13.58 -7.69 7.59
C GLY A 420 -13.44 -6.28 8.13
N ILE A 421 -13.02 -6.21 9.40
CA ILE A 421 -12.90 -4.96 10.17
C ILE A 421 -11.42 -4.72 10.49
N SER A 422 -10.92 -3.54 10.13
CA SER A 422 -9.58 -3.12 10.55
C SER A 422 -9.54 -2.87 12.05
N GLN A 423 -8.46 -3.32 12.70
CA GLN A 423 -8.22 -3.11 14.13
C GLN A 423 -7.45 -1.81 14.39
N PHE A 424 -6.89 -1.18 13.34
CA PHE A 424 -6.00 -0.03 13.48
C PHE A 424 -6.49 1.20 12.71
N GLU A 425 -7.28 1.00 11.65
CA GLU A 425 -7.80 2.08 10.83
C GLU A 425 -9.20 2.51 11.26
N TYR A 426 -9.41 3.81 11.30
CA TYR A 426 -10.69 4.38 11.70
C TYR A 426 -11.68 4.47 10.53
N CYS A 427 -12.97 4.48 10.83
CA CYS A 427 -14.02 4.69 9.85
C CYS A 427 -13.87 6.04 9.15
N SER A 428 -13.82 6.03 7.83
CA SER A 428 -13.80 7.23 7.00
C SER A 428 -15.18 7.88 6.91
N TYR A 429 -15.23 9.20 6.62
CA TYR A 429 -16.51 9.91 6.51
C TYR A 429 -17.43 9.38 5.38
N TRP A 430 -16.87 8.80 4.33
CA TRP A 430 -17.67 8.19 3.25
C TRP A 430 -18.28 6.86 3.66
N GLN A 431 -17.55 6.04 4.42
CA GLN A 431 -18.09 4.80 4.99
C GLN A 431 -19.13 5.09 6.08
N ASP A 432 -18.91 6.10 6.92
CA ASP A 432 -19.89 6.56 7.91
C ASP A 432 -21.18 7.05 7.22
N SER A 433 -21.06 7.85 6.17
CA SER A 433 -22.20 8.31 5.35
C SER A 433 -22.94 7.17 4.66
N ALA A 434 -22.24 6.09 4.32
CA ALA A 434 -22.79 4.87 3.77
C ALA A 434 -23.36 3.92 4.84
N SER A 435 -23.25 4.27 6.12
CA SER A 435 -23.68 3.44 7.25
C SER A 435 -23.03 2.05 7.27
N VAL A 436 -21.75 1.98 6.91
CA VAL A 436 -20.96 0.74 7.04
C VAL A 436 -20.98 0.27 8.49
N PRO A 437 -21.30 -1.01 8.76
CA PRO A 437 -21.59 -1.47 10.14
C PRO A 437 -20.45 -1.26 11.14
N SER A 438 -19.18 -1.40 10.72
CA SER A 438 -18.00 -1.17 11.59
C SER A 438 -17.84 0.28 12.03
N CYS A 439 -18.41 1.23 11.31
CA CYS A 439 -18.39 2.65 11.66
C CYS A 439 -19.14 2.95 12.97
N ASN A 440 -20.05 2.09 13.43
CA ASN A 440 -20.66 2.20 14.76
C ASN A 440 -19.64 2.06 15.89
N ALA A 441 -18.53 1.34 15.65
CA ALA A 441 -17.39 1.24 16.56
C ALA A 441 -16.28 2.25 16.23
N GLY A 442 -16.41 3.00 15.12
CA GLY A 442 -15.41 3.93 14.62
C GLY A 442 -14.32 3.26 13.79
N GLU A 443 -14.52 2.01 13.34
CA GLU A 443 -13.55 1.17 12.65
C GLU A 443 -13.83 1.11 11.15
N ARG A 444 -12.76 1.01 10.33
CA ARG A 444 -12.86 0.84 8.88
C ARG A 444 -13.38 -0.56 8.52
N GLY A 445 -14.34 -0.62 7.59
CA GLY A 445 -14.77 -1.85 6.92
C GLY A 445 -14.01 -2.09 5.61
N VAL A 446 -13.67 -3.33 5.32
CA VAL A 446 -12.97 -3.82 4.13
C VAL A 446 -13.78 -4.97 3.54
N PRO A 447 -13.93 -5.05 2.19
CA PRO A 447 -13.44 -4.16 1.14
C PRO A 447 -14.32 -2.94 0.87
N ASP A 448 -13.88 -2.03 -0.02
CA ASP A 448 -14.74 -0.96 -0.55
C ASP A 448 -15.61 -1.47 -1.72
N ILE A 449 -15.01 -2.24 -2.61
CA ILE A 449 -15.62 -2.88 -3.80
C ILE A 449 -15.01 -4.25 -4.01
N ALA A 450 -15.56 -5.02 -4.94
CA ALA A 450 -14.99 -6.29 -5.40
C ALA A 450 -14.97 -6.38 -6.93
N MET A 451 -14.20 -7.31 -7.48
CA MET A 451 -14.23 -7.77 -8.87
C MET A 451 -13.94 -9.27 -8.89
N ASP A 452 -13.99 -9.89 -10.07
CA ASP A 452 -13.66 -11.31 -10.23
C ASP A 452 -12.27 -11.67 -9.70
N ALA A 453 -12.21 -12.76 -8.97
CA ALA A 453 -11.00 -13.26 -8.32
C ALA A 453 -10.82 -14.78 -8.40
N ASP A 454 -11.92 -15.53 -8.55
CA ASP A 454 -11.90 -16.99 -8.42
C ASP A 454 -11.38 -17.66 -9.69
N PRO A 455 -10.10 -18.13 -9.73
CA PRO A 455 -9.53 -18.73 -10.94
C PRO A 455 -10.19 -20.07 -11.30
N TYR A 456 -10.98 -20.66 -10.40
CA TYR A 456 -11.65 -21.93 -10.65
C TYR A 456 -13.03 -21.77 -11.28
N GLU A 457 -13.64 -20.59 -11.24
CA GLU A 457 -14.91 -20.29 -11.92
C GLU A 457 -14.66 -19.46 -13.19
N THR A 458 -13.94 -18.36 -13.10
CA THR A 458 -13.59 -17.51 -14.23
C THR A 458 -12.18 -16.94 -14.02
N ALA A 459 -11.22 -17.38 -14.81
CA ALA A 459 -9.84 -16.94 -14.74
C ALA A 459 -9.54 -15.83 -15.75
N ALA A 460 -8.55 -15.00 -15.49
CA ALA A 460 -7.95 -14.13 -16.50
C ALA A 460 -6.88 -14.88 -17.31
N THR A 461 -6.87 -14.70 -18.61
CA THR A 461 -5.80 -15.22 -19.48
C THR A 461 -4.67 -14.22 -19.54
N ILE A 462 -3.48 -14.61 -19.05
CA ILE A 462 -2.25 -13.82 -19.20
C ILE A 462 -1.23 -14.49 -20.11
N TYR A 463 -0.33 -13.66 -20.66
CA TYR A 463 0.84 -14.07 -21.42
C TYR A 463 2.07 -13.80 -20.58
N TYR A 464 2.89 -14.83 -20.34
CA TYR A 464 4.01 -14.81 -19.43
C TYR A 464 5.24 -15.44 -20.07
N GLN A 465 6.44 -14.94 -19.74
CA GLN A 465 7.73 -15.43 -20.23
C GLN A 465 7.81 -15.56 -21.76
N CYS A 466 7.25 -14.60 -22.47
CA CYS A 466 7.13 -14.63 -23.92
C CYS A 466 8.48 -14.55 -24.66
N GLY A 467 9.51 -13.99 -24.02
CA GLY A 467 10.82 -13.83 -24.61
C GLY A 467 10.82 -13.04 -25.92
N SER A 468 11.93 -13.08 -26.64
CA SER A 468 12.06 -12.41 -27.94
C SER A 468 11.41 -13.17 -29.13
N ALA A 469 10.88 -14.37 -28.92
CA ALA A 469 10.30 -15.23 -29.96
C ALA A 469 8.80 -14.99 -30.22
N GLY A 470 8.16 -14.09 -29.47
CA GLY A 470 6.75 -13.72 -29.65
C GLY A 470 5.77 -14.75 -29.12
N ALA A 471 4.48 -14.57 -29.41
CA ALA A 471 3.36 -15.32 -28.83
C ALA A 471 3.44 -16.86 -28.89
N SER A 472 4.19 -17.42 -29.83
CA SER A 472 4.37 -18.87 -29.94
C SER A 472 5.32 -19.48 -28.90
N ALA A 473 6.02 -18.66 -28.14
CA ALA A 473 6.94 -19.06 -27.07
C ALA A 473 6.43 -18.64 -25.68
N CYS A 474 5.29 -17.96 -25.59
CA CYS A 474 4.68 -17.59 -24.31
C CYS A 474 4.10 -18.80 -23.59
N GLU A 475 4.23 -18.80 -22.29
CA GLU A 475 3.28 -19.52 -21.44
C GLU A 475 1.99 -18.70 -21.35
N THR A 476 0.86 -19.38 -21.56
CA THR A 476 -0.47 -18.81 -21.36
C THR A 476 -1.04 -19.43 -20.10
N GLN A 477 -1.36 -18.60 -19.13
CA GLN A 477 -1.87 -19.06 -17.84
C GLN A 477 -3.27 -18.52 -17.60
N GLY A 478 -4.11 -19.30 -16.92
CA GLY A 478 -5.33 -18.84 -16.29
C GLY A 478 -5.01 -18.47 -14.85
N VAL A 479 -5.26 -17.24 -14.47
CA VAL A 479 -4.91 -16.71 -13.14
C VAL A 479 -6.08 -15.96 -12.53
N GLY A 480 -6.09 -15.85 -11.21
CA GLY A 480 -7.07 -15.13 -10.41
C GLY A 480 -6.46 -14.55 -9.14
N GLY A 481 -7.23 -14.52 -8.08
CA GLY A 481 -6.90 -13.85 -6.82
C GLY A 481 -7.47 -12.44 -6.77
N THR A 482 -7.47 -11.83 -5.61
CA THR A 482 -7.74 -10.38 -5.49
C THR A 482 -6.70 -9.54 -6.24
N SER A 483 -5.59 -10.18 -6.64
CA SER A 483 -4.60 -9.70 -7.61
C SER A 483 -5.16 -9.49 -9.03
N LEU A 484 -6.22 -10.20 -9.43
CA LEU A 484 -6.98 -9.92 -10.64
C LEU A 484 -7.97 -8.78 -10.42
N SER A 485 -8.63 -8.77 -9.27
CA SER A 485 -9.66 -7.79 -8.94
C SER A 485 -9.15 -6.35 -8.94
N ALA A 486 -8.00 -6.11 -8.32
CA ALA A 486 -7.42 -4.76 -8.18
C ALA A 486 -7.08 -4.12 -9.55
N PRO A 487 -6.35 -4.76 -10.48
CA PRO A 487 -6.09 -4.19 -11.80
C PRO A 487 -7.34 -4.07 -12.68
N LEU A 488 -8.33 -4.96 -12.55
CA LEU A 488 -9.63 -4.79 -13.22
C LEU A 488 -10.32 -3.50 -12.74
N ALA A 489 -10.39 -3.28 -11.42
CA ALA A 489 -10.95 -2.06 -10.84
C ALA A 489 -10.19 -0.81 -11.28
N LEU A 490 -8.85 -0.84 -11.32
CA LEU A 490 -8.00 0.23 -11.86
C LEU A 490 -8.35 0.54 -13.32
N GLY A 491 -8.54 -0.49 -14.16
CA GLY A 491 -8.91 -0.32 -15.56
C GLY A 491 -10.30 0.34 -15.74
N VAL A 492 -11.29 -0.05 -14.92
CA VAL A 492 -12.59 0.62 -14.85
C VAL A 492 -12.42 2.08 -14.45
N TRP A 493 -11.66 2.34 -13.38
CA TRP A 493 -11.43 3.70 -12.90
C TRP A 493 -10.76 4.58 -13.95
N ALA A 494 -9.82 4.04 -14.74
CA ALA A 494 -9.20 4.75 -15.84
C ALA A 494 -10.22 5.20 -16.93
N ARG A 495 -11.23 4.36 -17.24
CA ARG A 495 -12.33 4.73 -18.14
C ARG A 495 -13.19 5.85 -17.55
N LEU A 496 -13.55 5.76 -16.27
CA LEU A 496 -14.36 6.77 -15.56
C LEU A 496 -13.61 8.11 -15.51
N GLN A 497 -12.35 8.11 -15.13
CA GLN A 497 -11.48 9.28 -15.13
C GLN A 497 -11.37 9.91 -16.53
N SER A 498 -11.15 9.10 -17.57
CA SER A 498 -11.09 9.58 -18.96
C SER A 498 -12.37 10.26 -19.40
N THR A 499 -13.54 9.72 -19.02
CA THR A 499 -14.86 10.30 -19.28
C THR A 499 -15.01 11.67 -18.61
N ARG A 500 -14.47 11.85 -17.40
CA ARG A 500 -14.52 13.08 -16.61
C ARG A 500 -13.27 13.96 -16.77
N LYS A 501 -12.41 13.71 -17.79
CA LYS A 501 -11.18 14.46 -18.08
C LYS A 501 -10.21 14.51 -16.90
N ASN A 502 -10.10 13.41 -16.16
CA ASN A 502 -9.28 13.22 -14.94
C ASN A 502 -9.63 14.19 -13.80
N LYS A 503 -10.92 14.51 -13.63
CA LYS A 503 -11.39 15.41 -12.58
C LYS A 503 -12.09 14.71 -11.41
N LEU A 504 -12.27 13.39 -11.45
CA LEU A 504 -12.93 12.69 -10.35
C LEU A 504 -12.13 12.74 -9.03
N GLY A 505 -10.83 13.04 -9.10
CA GLY A 505 -9.98 13.10 -7.92
C GLY A 505 -9.74 11.74 -7.30
N TYR A 506 -9.63 11.68 -5.98
CA TYR A 506 -9.45 10.49 -5.17
C TYR A 506 -10.70 9.58 -5.22
N ALA A 507 -10.50 8.26 -5.41
CA ALA A 507 -11.60 7.37 -5.77
C ALA A 507 -12.53 7.01 -4.60
N SER A 508 -12.02 6.69 -3.41
CA SER A 508 -12.83 6.10 -2.34
C SER A 508 -14.13 6.88 -2.05
N PRO A 509 -14.12 8.21 -1.80
CA PRO A 509 -15.37 8.92 -1.58
C PRO A 509 -16.29 8.98 -2.81
N GLN A 510 -15.71 8.88 -4.01
CA GLN A 510 -16.51 8.89 -5.25
C GLN A 510 -17.25 7.57 -5.46
N LEU A 511 -16.66 6.43 -5.05
CA LEU A 511 -17.29 5.11 -5.12
C LEU A 511 -18.53 5.05 -4.23
N TYR A 512 -18.48 5.62 -3.04
CA TYR A 512 -19.61 5.68 -2.09
C TYR A 512 -20.64 6.76 -2.41
N ARG A 513 -20.35 7.67 -3.33
CA ARG A 513 -21.15 8.88 -3.59
C ARG A 513 -22.63 8.62 -3.90
N PHE A 514 -22.92 7.54 -4.59
CA PHE A 514 -24.28 7.22 -5.05
C PHE A 514 -24.94 6.12 -4.24
N TYR A 515 -24.24 5.52 -3.31
CA TYR A 515 -24.77 4.50 -2.43
C TYR A 515 -25.78 5.11 -1.44
N GLN A 516 -26.93 4.44 -1.27
CA GLN A 516 -27.96 4.84 -0.32
C GLN A 516 -28.29 3.69 0.63
N PRO A 517 -27.88 3.76 1.90
CA PRO A 517 -28.13 2.71 2.87
C PRO A 517 -29.64 2.47 3.05
N GLY A 518 -30.05 1.20 3.22
CA GLY A 518 -31.43 0.81 3.48
C GLY A 518 -32.36 0.78 2.26
N THR A 519 -31.85 1.05 1.04
CA THR A 519 -32.61 0.87 -0.20
C THR A 519 -32.44 -0.51 -0.80
N SER A 520 -31.57 -1.33 -0.23
CA SER A 520 -31.28 -2.70 -0.62
C SER A 520 -32.47 -3.63 -0.33
N GLY A 521 -33.26 -3.87 -1.36
CA GLY A 521 -34.21 -4.97 -1.43
C GLY A 521 -33.90 -5.78 -2.67
N LEU A 522 -34.37 -7.00 -2.77
CA LEU A 522 -34.15 -7.95 -3.87
C LEU A 522 -34.35 -7.40 -5.31
N LEU A 523 -34.66 -6.12 -5.48
CA LEU A 523 -34.91 -5.43 -6.75
C LEU A 523 -34.36 -3.99 -6.79
N SER A 524 -33.63 -3.52 -5.77
CA SER A 524 -33.02 -2.21 -5.75
C SER A 524 -31.53 -2.40 -6.02
N ALA A 525 -31.15 -2.40 -7.29
CA ALA A 525 -29.75 -2.32 -7.68
C ALA A 525 -29.14 -1.08 -7.02
N ASP A 526 -28.07 -1.23 -6.25
CA ASP A 526 -27.20 -0.14 -5.90
C ASP A 526 -26.75 0.52 -7.21
N PRO A 527 -27.05 1.80 -7.41
CA PRO A 527 -26.88 2.38 -8.71
C PRO A 527 -25.39 2.37 -9.08
N GLY A 528 -25.00 1.54 -10.03
CA GLY A 528 -23.64 1.41 -10.56
C GLY A 528 -22.86 0.19 -10.10
N TYR A 529 -23.49 -0.71 -9.32
CA TYR A 529 -22.87 -1.96 -8.86
C TYR A 529 -23.81 -3.16 -9.03
N HIS A 530 -23.21 -4.33 -9.21
CA HIS A 530 -23.87 -5.63 -9.02
C HIS A 530 -23.69 -5.99 -7.53
N ASP A 531 -24.77 -5.96 -6.77
CA ASP A 531 -24.78 -6.29 -5.34
C ASP A 531 -24.64 -7.81 -5.17
N THR A 532 -23.57 -8.24 -4.51
CA THR A 532 -23.28 -9.65 -4.25
C THR A 532 -23.84 -10.05 -2.91
N ILE A 533 -24.88 -10.84 -2.88
CA ILE A 533 -25.66 -11.16 -1.68
C ILE A 533 -25.51 -12.61 -1.20
N VAL A 534 -24.65 -13.39 -1.82
CA VAL A 534 -24.43 -14.82 -1.53
C VAL A 534 -22.92 -15.07 -1.41
N GLY A 535 -22.53 -15.95 -0.53
CA GLY A 535 -21.16 -16.36 -0.28
C GLY A 535 -20.67 -15.95 1.11
N LEU A 536 -19.46 -16.33 1.42
CA LEU A 536 -18.79 -16.02 2.70
C LEU A 536 -17.26 -16.12 2.53
N ASP A 537 -16.52 -15.42 3.38
CA ASP A 537 -15.05 -15.41 3.39
C ASP A 537 -14.43 -16.17 4.59
N GLY A 538 -15.24 -16.96 5.26
CA GLY A 538 -14.89 -17.68 6.50
C GLY A 538 -15.58 -17.11 7.73
N THR A 539 -15.49 -15.83 8.00
CA THR A 539 -16.12 -15.17 9.15
C THR A 539 -17.35 -14.37 8.78
N TYR A 540 -17.29 -13.66 7.65
CA TYR A 540 -18.36 -12.76 7.22
C TYR A 540 -19.14 -13.40 6.07
N SER A 541 -20.40 -13.00 5.93
CA SER A 541 -21.29 -13.45 4.84
C SER A 541 -21.70 -12.26 4.00
N ALA A 542 -21.82 -12.47 2.70
CA ALA A 542 -22.41 -11.50 1.79
C ALA A 542 -23.86 -11.21 2.20
N ALA A 543 -24.28 -9.97 2.02
CA ALA A 543 -25.61 -9.48 2.40
C ALA A 543 -26.04 -8.36 1.45
N PRO A 544 -27.37 -8.07 1.35
CA PRO A 544 -27.82 -6.94 0.55
C PRO A 544 -27.23 -5.60 0.99
N GLY A 545 -26.72 -4.83 0.04
CA GLY A 545 -26.01 -3.58 0.24
C GLY A 545 -24.55 -3.81 0.62
N TRP A 546 -23.92 -2.83 1.27
CA TRP A 546 -22.53 -2.96 1.67
C TRP A 546 -22.33 -4.09 2.70
N ASP A 547 -21.36 -4.97 2.45
CA ASP A 547 -20.97 -6.05 3.37
C ASP A 547 -19.44 -6.23 3.46
N PHE A 548 -18.98 -7.06 4.43
CA PHE A 548 -17.55 -7.29 4.68
C PHE A 548 -16.87 -8.26 3.71
N THR A 549 -17.57 -8.82 2.74
CA THR A 549 -17.00 -9.77 1.76
C THR A 549 -16.77 -9.12 0.41
N THR A 550 -17.66 -8.22 -0.02
CA THR A 550 -17.65 -7.62 -1.36
C THR A 550 -17.81 -6.09 -1.37
N GLY A 551 -17.92 -5.46 -0.20
CA GLY A 551 -18.12 -4.01 -0.12
C GLY A 551 -19.42 -3.55 -0.79
N LEU A 552 -19.31 -2.61 -1.72
CA LEU A 552 -20.42 -2.13 -2.56
C LEU A 552 -20.81 -3.12 -3.68
N GLY A 553 -20.08 -4.24 -3.82
CA GLY A 553 -20.21 -5.16 -4.94
C GLY A 553 -19.28 -4.85 -6.12
N THR A 554 -19.57 -5.40 -7.31
CA THR A 554 -18.76 -5.26 -8.51
C THR A 554 -19.34 -4.21 -9.46
N PHE A 555 -18.51 -3.63 -10.34
CA PHE A 555 -18.97 -2.54 -11.21
C PHE A 555 -19.97 -3.00 -12.27
N ASP A 556 -21.13 -2.31 -12.37
CA ASP A 556 -21.81 -2.07 -13.66
C ASP A 556 -21.22 -0.79 -14.27
N VAL A 557 -20.28 -0.98 -15.20
CA VAL A 557 -19.47 0.14 -15.72
C VAL A 557 -20.31 1.17 -16.48
N THR A 558 -21.33 0.73 -17.20
CA THR A 558 -22.25 1.63 -17.92
C THR A 558 -23.11 2.41 -16.93
N ALA A 559 -23.64 1.77 -15.90
CA ALA A 559 -24.49 2.42 -14.93
C ALA A 559 -23.71 3.47 -14.10
N ILE A 560 -22.55 3.10 -13.51
CA ILE A 560 -21.72 4.02 -12.72
C ILE A 560 -21.23 5.19 -13.57
N ARG A 561 -20.82 4.95 -14.84
CA ARG A 561 -20.43 6.03 -15.75
C ARG A 561 -21.58 7.01 -15.99
N ASN A 562 -22.79 6.51 -16.17
CA ASN A 562 -23.98 7.37 -16.38
C ASN A 562 -24.26 8.24 -15.16
N LEU A 563 -24.08 7.72 -13.94
CA LEU A 563 -24.21 8.48 -12.69
C LEU A 563 -23.21 9.63 -12.63
N PHE A 564 -21.93 9.37 -12.93
CA PHE A 564 -20.89 10.40 -12.94
C PHE A 564 -21.10 11.46 -14.03
N VAL A 565 -21.72 11.09 -15.16
CA VAL A 565 -22.02 12.06 -16.23
C VAL A 565 -23.25 12.91 -15.89
N ALA A 566 -24.28 12.30 -15.30
CA ALA A 566 -25.52 13.00 -14.93
C ALA A 566 -25.33 13.92 -13.71
N ASN A 567 -24.36 13.62 -12.85
CA ASN A 567 -24.09 14.35 -11.61
C ASN A 567 -22.61 14.82 -11.59
N PRO A 568 -22.30 15.81 -12.43
CA PRO A 568 -20.92 16.28 -12.56
C PRO A 568 -20.41 16.98 -11.30
#